data_1c36282bd16f6b1d6da7c80e4c9a1c30
#
_entry.id   1c36282bd16f6b1d6da7c80e4c9a1c30
#
_cell.length_a   1.000
_cell.length_b   1.000
_cell.length_c   1.000
_cell.angle_alpha   90.00
_cell.angle_beta   90.00
_cell.angle_gamma   90.00
#
_symmetry.space_group_name_H-M   'P 1'
#
loop_
_entity.id
_entity.type
_entity.pdbx_description
1 polymer ?
#
loop_
_entity_poly.entity_id
_entity_poly.type
_entity_poly.pdbx_seq_one_letter_code
_entity_poly.pdbx_strand_id
1 'polypeptide(L)'
;MAYYPKSQVTTNLYTNGNELCYVSNNVEYIGYYYTTSKGRYFTGKTPSDSLDLELKILNPTLPTSPSNSQPNVLALDEYNFEKNVTRYVELKKINPNSVNYLPTYFPTLPTQQDYVNGEMRRYFCKKTNEIIYLEISKDTYDKLVGRDPQILYQLYLPFNLPWQLSGNKEQVFTTNKNIVELTSVQQKLPMLAEYLKMDFTKYYK
;
A
#
# COMPACT_ATOMS: atom_id res chain seq x y z
N MET A 1 4.86 47.69 -16.64
CA MET A 1 4.87 46.47 -15.81
C MET A 1 3.51 46.31 -15.14
N ALA A 2 2.88 45.15 -15.27
CA ALA A 2 1.65 44.89 -14.52
C ALA A 2 2.04 44.56 -13.07
N TYR A 3 1.52 45.34 -12.11
CA TYR A 3 1.73 45.09 -10.70
C TYR A 3 0.83 43.91 -10.25
N TYR A 4 1.47 42.87 -9.76
CA TYR A 4 0.77 41.72 -9.14
C TYR A 4 0.98 41.75 -7.63
N PRO A 5 -0.10 41.75 -6.80
CA PRO A 5 0.04 41.59 -5.36
C PRO A 5 0.75 40.27 -5.01
N LYS A 6 1.59 40.26 -3.99
CA LYS A 6 2.35 39.05 -3.57
C LYS A 6 1.47 37.84 -3.29
N SER A 7 0.23 38.04 -2.86
CA SER A 7 -0.75 36.98 -2.63
C SER A 7 -1.28 36.30 -3.91
N GLN A 8 -1.01 36.91 -5.06
CA GLN A 8 -1.48 36.40 -6.37
C GLN A 8 -0.35 35.80 -7.21
N VAL A 9 0.82 35.63 -6.66
CA VAL A 9 2.00 35.11 -7.37
C VAL A 9 2.64 34.01 -6.57
N THR A 10 2.86 32.86 -7.19
CA THR A 10 3.68 31.77 -6.64
C THR A 10 5.06 31.85 -7.27
N THR A 11 6.07 32.08 -6.44
CA THR A 11 7.46 32.35 -6.85
C THR A 11 8.39 31.18 -6.57
N ASN A 12 9.62 31.22 -7.10
CA ASN A 12 10.69 30.22 -6.89
C ASN A 12 10.34 28.81 -7.34
N LEU A 13 9.50 28.67 -8.37
CA LEU A 13 9.27 27.39 -9.02
C LEU A 13 10.44 27.07 -9.96
N TYR A 14 10.71 25.80 -10.19
CA TYR A 14 11.78 25.36 -11.08
C TYR A 14 11.31 24.22 -11.97
N THR A 15 11.66 24.26 -13.26
CA THR A 15 11.42 23.17 -14.21
C THR A 15 12.73 22.65 -14.79
N ASN A 16 12.83 21.33 -14.89
CA ASN A 16 13.96 20.62 -15.52
C ASN A 16 13.74 20.37 -17.02
N GLY A 17 12.64 20.90 -17.59
CA GLY A 17 12.25 20.69 -18.98
C GLY A 17 10.98 19.83 -19.11
N ASN A 18 10.50 19.70 -20.35
CA ASN A 18 9.30 18.95 -20.75
C ASN A 18 7.96 19.48 -20.19
N GLU A 19 7.95 20.59 -19.47
CA GLU A 19 6.76 21.17 -18.83
C GLU A 19 6.36 22.50 -19.48
N LEU A 20 7.32 23.36 -19.72
CA LEU A 20 7.11 24.73 -20.18
C LEU A 20 7.95 25.06 -21.40
N CYS A 21 7.41 25.90 -22.30
CA CYS A 21 8.12 26.48 -23.43
C CYS A 21 7.84 27.97 -23.55
N TYR A 22 8.74 28.70 -24.23
CA TYR A 22 8.53 30.10 -24.54
C TYR A 22 7.35 30.27 -25.51
N VAL A 23 6.47 31.23 -25.23
CA VAL A 23 5.35 31.54 -26.11
C VAL A 23 5.83 32.02 -27.48
N SER A 24 7.00 32.70 -27.55
CA SER A 24 7.54 33.34 -28.76
C SER A 24 8.04 32.36 -29.81
N ASN A 25 8.70 31.27 -29.41
CA ASN A 25 9.41 30.37 -30.33
C ASN A 25 9.17 28.87 -30.07
N ASN A 26 8.33 28.52 -29.10
CA ASN A 26 8.04 27.14 -28.71
C ASN A 26 9.27 26.32 -28.26
N VAL A 27 10.38 27.00 -27.96
CA VAL A 27 11.58 26.33 -27.41
C VAL A 27 11.32 25.98 -25.97
N GLU A 28 11.71 24.79 -25.57
CA GLU A 28 11.63 24.31 -24.21
C GLU A 28 12.36 25.22 -23.24
N TYR A 29 11.76 25.44 -22.07
CA TYR A 29 12.34 26.25 -21.01
C TYR A 29 12.83 25.37 -19.86
N ILE A 30 14.05 25.62 -19.42
CA ILE A 30 14.66 25.03 -18.24
C ILE A 30 15.12 26.17 -17.33
N GLY A 31 14.66 26.17 -16.09
CA GLY A 31 15.07 27.18 -15.12
C GLY A 31 13.98 27.57 -14.13
N TYR A 32 14.24 28.67 -13.42
CA TYR A 32 13.28 29.21 -12.44
C TYR A 32 12.16 29.96 -13.14
N TYR A 33 10.95 29.75 -12.67
CA TYR A 33 9.75 30.45 -13.13
C TYR A 33 8.83 30.82 -11.97
N TYR A 34 7.89 31.70 -12.23
CA TYR A 34 6.78 32.00 -11.33
C TYR A 34 5.46 31.95 -12.08
N THR A 35 4.38 31.71 -11.33
CA THR A 35 3.01 31.68 -11.88
C THR A 35 2.14 32.72 -11.18
N THR A 36 1.17 33.24 -11.91
CA THR A 36 0.16 34.16 -11.39
C THR A 36 -1.16 33.43 -11.11
N SER A 37 -1.99 34.00 -10.25
CA SER A 37 -3.36 33.48 -9.96
C SER A 37 -4.26 33.36 -11.20
N LYS A 38 -3.90 34.00 -12.33
CA LYS A 38 -4.57 33.90 -13.62
C LYS A 38 -4.07 32.71 -14.46
N GLY A 39 -3.20 31.84 -13.90
CA GLY A 39 -2.66 30.68 -14.62
C GLY A 39 -1.63 31.01 -15.70
N ARG A 40 -0.99 32.18 -15.65
CA ARG A 40 0.08 32.56 -16.59
C ARG A 40 1.44 32.28 -15.95
N TYR A 41 2.39 31.82 -16.74
CA TYR A 41 3.75 31.45 -16.35
C TYR A 41 4.76 32.42 -16.95
N PHE A 42 5.79 32.77 -16.18
CA PHE A 42 6.83 33.71 -16.60
C PHE A 42 8.21 33.21 -16.13
N THR A 43 9.25 33.56 -16.90
CA THR A 43 10.63 33.25 -16.55
C THR A 43 11.09 34.06 -15.32
N GLY A 44 12.02 33.50 -14.54
CA GLY A 44 12.61 34.19 -13.39
C GLY A 44 12.08 33.70 -12.06
N LYS A 45 12.71 34.10 -10.97
CA LYS A 45 12.35 33.72 -9.60
C LYS A 45 11.15 34.48 -9.06
N THR A 46 11.09 35.78 -9.44
CA THR A 46 10.07 36.72 -8.95
C THR A 46 9.68 37.73 -10.04
N PRO A 47 8.51 38.37 -9.96
CA PRO A 47 8.08 39.36 -10.95
C PRO A 47 8.95 40.60 -11.10
N SER A 48 9.98 40.78 -10.30
CA SER A 48 10.90 41.91 -10.37
C SER A 48 12.15 41.65 -11.18
N ASP A 49 12.35 40.44 -11.66
CA ASP A 49 13.50 40.09 -12.49
C ASP A 49 13.31 40.66 -13.91
N SER A 50 14.33 41.27 -14.47
CA SER A 50 14.27 42.23 -15.57
C SER A 50 13.95 41.65 -16.98
N LEU A 51 13.61 40.37 -17.11
CA LEU A 51 13.30 39.68 -18.36
C LEU A 51 12.17 38.67 -18.17
N ASP A 52 10.99 39.17 -17.82
CA ASP A 52 9.80 38.33 -17.67
C ASP A 52 9.26 37.91 -19.06
N LEU A 53 9.79 36.82 -19.60
CA LEU A 53 9.25 36.22 -20.80
C LEU A 53 8.08 35.29 -20.45
N GLU A 54 7.01 35.39 -21.20
CA GLU A 54 5.85 34.55 -20.98
C GLU A 54 6.10 33.11 -21.45
N LEU A 55 5.74 32.18 -20.62
CA LEU A 55 5.85 30.75 -20.86
C LEU A 55 4.45 30.14 -21.00
N LYS A 56 4.33 29.07 -21.76
CA LYS A 56 3.13 28.24 -21.84
C LYS A 56 3.45 26.78 -21.53
N ILE A 57 2.46 26.04 -21.11
CA ILE A 57 2.57 24.60 -20.89
C ILE A 57 2.90 23.95 -22.24
N LEU A 58 3.94 23.14 -22.23
CA LEU A 58 4.30 22.29 -23.35
C LEU A 58 3.31 21.14 -23.37
N ASN A 59 2.16 21.34 -24.02
CA ASN A 59 1.27 20.21 -24.29
C ASN A 59 2.03 19.33 -25.29
N PRO A 60 2.35 18.07 -24.97
CA PRO A 60 2.80 17.15 -25.98
C PRO A 60 1.66 17.10 -27.01
N THR A 61 1.90 17.70 -28.17
CA THR A 61 0.98 17.59 -29.29
C THR A 61 0.91 16.12 -29.62
N LEU A 62 -0.18 15.46 -29.24
CA LEU A 62 -0.56 14.21 -29.86
C LEU A 62 -0.51 14.46 -31.38
N PRO A 63 0.29 13.73 -32.13
CA PRO A 63 0.33 13.89 -33.55
C PRO A 63 -1.09 13.69 -34.08
N THR A 64 -1.66 14.74 -34.67
CA THR A 64 -2.93 14.68 -35.36
C THR A 64 -2.70 13.77 -36.56
N SER A 65 -3.11 12.53 -36.47
CA SER A 65 -3.04 11.57 -37.58
C SER A 65 -3.91 12.02 -38.72
N PRO A 66 -3.38 12.09 -39.93
CA PRO A 66 -4.25 12.07 -41.12
C PRO A 66 -4.97 10.71 -41.13
N SER A 67 -6.26 10.78 -41.40
CA SER A 67 -7.19 9.66 -41.45
C SER A 67 -6.65 8.44 -42.21
N ASN A 68 -6.88 7.25 -41.64
CA ASN A 68 -6.73 5.88 -42.17
C ASN A 68 -5.44 5.11 -41.95
N SER A 69 -4.84 5.25 -40.77
CA SER A 69 -4.07 4.14 -40.19
C SER A 69 -4.29 4.14 -38.69
N GLN A 70 -4.62 3.01 -38.09
CA GLN A 70 -4.74 2.87 -36.65
C GLN A 70 -3.47 3.39 -35.99
N PRO A 71 -3.58 4.24 -34.95
CA PRO A 71 -2.40 4.79 -34.30
C PRO A 71 -1.63 3.68 -33.59
N ASN A 72 -0.46 3.40 -34.12
CA ASN A 72 0.51 2.46 -33.53
C ASN A 72 1.16 3.01 -32.24
N VAL A 73 0.61 4.08 -31.68
CA VAL A 73 1.15 4.75 -30.48
C VAL A 73 0.89 3.94 -29.23
N LEU A 74 -0.25 3.25 -29.16
CA LEU A 74 -0.57 2.34 -28.06
C LEU A 74 0.37 1.10 -28.02
N ALA A 75 0.82 0.65 -29.19
CA ALA A 75 1.71 -0.50 -29.29
C ALA A 75 3.13 -0.23 -28.73
N LEU A 76 3.62 1.00 -28.78
CA LEU A 76 4.94 1.34 -28.25
C LEU A 76 4.94 1.44 -26.72
N ASP A 77 3.92 2.04 -26.15
CA ASP A 77 3.76 2.14 -24.70
C ASP A 77 3.40 0.78 -24.09
N GLU A 78 2.54 0.02 -24.76
CA GLU A 78 2.22 -1.36 -24.38
C GLU A 78 3.46 -2.26 -24.43
N TYR A 79 4.26 -2.16 -25.49
CA TYR A 79 5.49 -2.92 -25.65
C TYR A 79 6.53 -2.59 -24.55
N ASN A 80 6.69 -1.31 -24.23
CA ASN A 80 7.62 -0.89 -23.18
C ASN A 80 7.11 -1.28 -21.80
N PHE A 81 5.80 -1.20 -21.57
CA PHE A 81 5.17 -1.62 -20.33
C PHE A 81 5.33 -3.11 -20.10
N GLU A 82 4.96 -3.95 -21.08
CA GLU A 82 5.11 -5.40 -20.98
C GLU A 82 6.57 -5.82 -20.77
N LYS A 83 7.51 -5.22 -21.50
CA LYS A 83 8.93 -5.50 -21.36
C LYS A 83 9.46 -5.11 -19.98
N ASN A 84 9.03 -3.97 -19.46
CA ASN A 84 9.42 -3.51 -18.12
C ASN A 84 8.80 -4.37 -17.02
N VAL A 85 7.54 -4.76 -17.18
CA VAL A 85 6.85 -5.69 -16.27
C VAL A 85 7.54 -7.05 -16.29
N THR A 86 7.81 -7.61 -17.46
CA THR A 86 8.51 -8.90 -17.60
C THR A 86 9.88 -8.85 -16.93
N ARG A 87 10.67 -7.81 -17.19
CA ARG A 87 11.98 -7.62 -16.56
C ARG A 87 11.89 -7.46 -15.05
N TYR A 88 10.88 -6.75 -14.55
CA TYR A 88 10.65 -6.62 -13.11
C TYR A 88 10.29 -7.96 -12.46
N VAL A 89 9.42 -8.71 -13.09
CA VAL A 89 8.99 -10.05 -12.67
C VAL A 89 10.18 -11.01 -12.63
N GLU A 90 11.01 -11.02 -13.66
CA GLU A 90 12.23 -11.83 -13.73
C GLU A 90 13.24 -11.45 -12.64
N LEU A 91 13.50 -10.16 -12.46
CA LEU A 91 14.43 -9.67 -11.44
C LEU A 91 13.98 -9.99 -10.02
N LYS A 92 12.68 -9.95 -9.78
CA LYS A 92 12.08 -10.24 -8.48
C LYS A 92 11.72 -11.71 -8.29
N LYS A 93 11.86 -12.53 -9.32
CA LYS A 93 11.42 -13.94 -9.33
C LYS A 93 9.94 -14.07 -8.93
N ILE A 94 9.12 -13.13 -9.36
CA ILE A 94 7.69 -13.13 -9.13
C ILE A 94 7.03 -13.97 -10.23
N ASN A 95 6.15 -14.90 -9.86
CA ASN A 95 5.33 -15.59 -10.84
C ASN A 95 4.18 -14.65 -11.27
N PRO A 96 4.11 -14.17 -12.53
CA PRO A 96 3.07 -13.24 -12.97
C PRO A 96 1.66 -13.84 -12.92
N ASN A 97 1.57 -15.17 -12.91
CA ASN A 97 0.30 -15.89 -12.81
C ASN A 97 -0.10 -16.21 -11.36
N SER A 98 0.73 -15.86 -10.37
CA SER A 98 0.37 -16.06 -8.98
C SER A 98 -0.59 -14.97 -8.52
N VAL A 99 -1.83 -15.34 -8.28
CA VAL A 99 -2.79 -14.46 -7.62
C VAL A 99 -2.42 -14.40 -6.15
N ASN A 100 -1.84 -13.27 -5.73
CA ASN A 100 -1.56 -13.02 -4.32
C ASN A 100 -2.88 -12.71 -3.60
N TYR A 101 -3.27 -13.55 -2.68
CA TYR A 101 -4.46 -13.31 -1.88
C TYR A 101 -4.13 -12.84 -0.45
N LEU A 102 -5.08 -12.17 0.15
CA LEU A 102 -5.02 -11.72 1.54
C LEU A 102 -5.60 -12.79 2.46
N PRO A 103 -5.08 -12.94 3.69
CA PRO A 103 -5.72 -13.74 4.70
C PRO A 103 -7.15 -13.28 4.94
N THR A 104 -8.08 -14.22 5.05
CA THR A 104 -9.48 -13.96 5.37
C THR A 104 -9.83 -14.47 6.75
N TYR A 105 -10.84 -13.87 7.38
CA TYR A 105 -11.34 -14.35 8.67
C TYR A 105 -11.94 -15.75 8.51
N PHE A 106 -11.34 -16.70 9.19
CA PHE A 106 -11.78 -18.09 9.23
C PHE A 106 -11.38 -18.72 10.56
N PRO A 107 -12.21 -18.60 11.61
CA PRO A 107 -11.89 -19.13 12.93
C PRO A 107 -11.85 -20.66 12.90
N THR A 108 -10.83 -21.22 13.54
CA THR A 108 -10.76 -22.65 13.76
C THR A 108 -11.77 -23.04 14.85
N LEU A 109 -12.72 -23.91 14.52
CA LEU A 109 -13.68 -24.43 15.48
C LEU A 109 -13.12 -25.69 16.15
N PRO A 110 -13.37 -25.91 17.46
CA PRO A 110 -12.92 -27.11 18.15
C PRO A 110 -13.63 -28.35 17.61
N THR A 111 -12.87 -29.39 17.42
CA THR A 111 -13.36 -30.72 17.04
C THR A 111 -13.73 -31.53 18.29
N GLN A 112 -14.42 -32.65 18.09
CA GLN A 112 -14.72 -33.58 19.19
C GLN A 112 -13.41 -34.07 19.86
N GLN A 113 -12.36 -34.28 19.08
CA GLN A 113 -11.05 -34.71 19.60
C GLN A 113 -10.40 -33.64 20.48
N ASP A 114 -10.55 -32.36 20.11
CA ASP A 114 -10.01 -31.24 20.91
C ASP A 114 -10.69 -31.18 22.28
N TYR A 115 -12.00 -31.44 22.35
CA TYR A 115 -12.71 -31.53 23.64
C TYR A 115 -12.28 -32.74 24.48
N VAL A 116 -11.94 -33.87 23.85
CA VAL A 116 -11.36 -35.02 24.55
C VAL A 116 -9.97 -34.71 25.08
N ASN A 117 -9.17 -34.00 24.28
CA ASN A 117 -7.84 -33.56 24.69
C ASN A 117 -7.86 -32.41 25.69
N GLY A 118 -8.97 -31.68 25.80
CA GLY A 118 -9.15 -30.52 26.67
C GLY A 118 -8.52 -29.22 26.18
N GLU A 119 -7.88 -29.24 25.03
CA GLU A 119 -7.21 -28.07 24.43
C GLU A 119 -7.26 -28.08 22.90
N MET A 120 -7.14 -26.89 22.32
CA MET A 120 -6.99 -26.69 20.88
C MET A 120 -5.96 -25.59 20.58
N ARG A 121 -5.61 -25.42 19.32
CA ARG A 121 -4.84 -24.25 18.88
C ARG A 121 -5.69 -23.33 18.03
N ARG A 122 -5.69 -22.05 18.37
CA ARG A 122 -6.29 -20.98 17.60
C ARG A 122 -5.19 -20.25 16.82
N TYR A 123 -5.45 -19.97 15.54
CA TYR A 123 -4.48 -19.37 14.62
C TYR A 123 -4.88 -17.97 14.25
N PHE A 124 -3.93 -17.06 14.22
CA PHE A 124 -4.15 -15.64 13.99
C PHE A 124 -3.05 -15.06 13.13
N CYS A 125 -3.34 -13.92 12.52
CA CYS A 125 -2.33 -13.04 11.97
C CYS A 125 -2.61 -11.58 12.35
N LYS A 126 -1.54 -10.81 12.51
CA LYS A 126 -1.57 -9.36 12.71
C LYS A 126 -1.03 -8.68 11.48
N LYS A 127 -1.68 -7.62 10.99
CA LYS A 127 -1.13 -6.78 9.93
C LYS A 127 0.10 -6.02 10.45
N THR A 128 1.19 -6.00 9.68
CA THR A 128 2.49 -5.49 10.14
C THR A 128 2.45 -4.01 10.53
N ASN A 129 1.78 -3.19 9.73
CA ASN A 129 1.75 -1.73 9.89
C ASN A 129 0.51 -1.20 10.62
N GLU A 130 -0.39 -2.08 11.03
CA GLU A 130 -1.66 -1.70 11.64
C GLU A 130 -1.99 -2.63 12.81
N ILE A 131 -2.78 -2.14 13.77
CA ILE A 131 -3.29 -2.96 14.88
C ILE A 131 -4.59 -3.65 14.40
N ILE A 132 -4.46 -4.49 13.38
CA ILE A 132 -5.55 -5.29 12.83
C ILE A 132 -5.18 -6.76 12.99
N TYR A 133 -6.07 -7.50 13.65
CA TYR A 133 -5.95 -8.92 13.87
C TYR A 133 -7.01 -9.68 13.08
N LEU A 134 -6.66 -10.87 12.62
CA LEU A 134 -7.59 -11.81 12.00
C LEU A 134 -7.36 -13.19 12.59
N GLU A 135 -8.44 -13.87 12.97
CA GLU A 135 -8.43 -15.30 13.24
C GLU A 135 -8.52 -16.04 11.90
N ILE A 136 -7.59 -16.96 11.64
CA ILE A 136 -7.38 -17.60 10.34
C ILE A 136 -7.38 -19.13 10.48
N SER A 137 -7.53 -19.83 9.35
CA SER A 137 -7.40 -21.28 9.32
C SER A 137 -5.95 -21.72 9.55
N LYS A 138 -5.77 -22.97 9.97
CA LYS A 138 -4.44 -23.58 10.08
C LYS A 138 -3.69 -23.55 8.76
N ASP A 139 -4.35 -23.85 7.65
CA ASP A 139 -3.72 -23.84 6.32
C ASP A 139 -3.21 -22.46 5.93
N THR A 140 -3.97 -21.40 6.24
CA THR A 140 -3.55 -20.00 6.01
C THR A 140 -2.36 -19.65 6.91
N TYR A 141 -2.39 -20.10 8.17
CA TYR A 141 -1.27 -19.92 9.10
C TYR A 141 0.00 -20.61 8.59
N ASP A 142 -0.10 -21.86 8.18
CA ASP A 142 1.05 -22.64 7.66
C ASP A 142 1.64 -22.00 6.41
N LYS A 143 0.81 -21.47 5.50
CA LYS A 143 1.26 -20.71 4.32
C LYS A 143 1.97 -19.40 4.69
N LEU A 144 1.49 -18.67 5.70
CA LEU A 144 2.14 -17.45 6.16
C LEU A 144 3.50 -17.74 6.79
N VAL A 145 3.60 -18.79 7.63
CA VAL A 145 4.86 -19.22 8.25
C VAL A 145 5.83 -19.76 7.20
N GLY A 146 5.31 -20.55 6.24
CA GLY A 146 6.09 -21.12 5.13
C GLY A 146 6.49 -20.09 4.06
N ARG A 147 6.00 -18.85 4.19
CA ARG A 147 6.24 -17.78 3.19
C ARG A 147 5.83 -18.18 1.79
N ASP A 148 4.65 -18.78 1.67
CA ASP A 148 4.09 -19.16 0.38
C ASP A 148 3.96 -17.93 -0.53
N PRO A 149 4.48 -17.95 -1.76
CA PRO A 149 4.41 -16.82 -2.68
C PRO A 149 2.98 -16.48 -3.13
N GLN A 150 2.01 -17.36 -2.93
CA GLN A 150 0.61 -17.10 -3.25
C GLN A 150 -0.10 -16.22 -2.23
N ILE A 151 0.46 -16.02 -1.02
CA ILE A 151 -0.12 -15.16 0.01
C ILE A 151 0.82 -13.99 0.30
N LEU A 152 0.27 -12.82 0.61
CA LEU A 152 1.05 -11.62 0.95
C LEU A 152 1.64 -11.73 2.37
N TYR A 153 2.51 -12.71 2.60
CA TYR A 153 3.10 -13.01 3.91
C TYR A 153 3.89 -11.83 4.50
N GLN A 154 4.47 -10.94 3.67
CA GLN A 154 5.24 -9.78 4.15
C GLN A 154 4.41 -8.77 4.93
N LEU A 155 3.10 -8.76 4.68
CA LEU A 155 2.16 -7.83 5.30
C LEU A 155 1.57 -8.35 6.61
N TYR A 156 1.81 -9.62 6.97
CA TYR A 156 1.16 -10.26 8.11
C TYR A 156 2.16 -11.00 8.99
N LEU A 157 2.01 -10.83 10.29
CA LEU A 157 2.73 -11.57 11.32
C LEU A 157 1.83 -12.69 11.84
N PRO A 158 2.10 -13.97 11.51
CA PRO A 158 1.32 -15.09 11.99
C PRO A 158 1.71 -15.44 13.44
N PHE A 159 0.72 -15.78 14.25
CA PHE A 159 0.90 -16.33 15.59
C PHE A 159 -0.20 -17.30 15.96
N ASN A 160 -0.01 -18.12 16.98
CA ASN A 160 -1.02 -19.03 17.47
C ASN A 160 -1.14 -18.97 18.98
N LEU A 161 -2.30 -19.35 19.50
CA LEU A 161 -2.59 -19.42 20.92
C LEU A 161 -3.02 -20.84 21.27
N PRO A 162 -2.34 -21.55 22.20
CA PRO A 162 -2.93 -22.71 22.83
C PRO A 162 -4.17 -22.24 23.62
N TRP A 163 -5.24 -23.01 23.57
CA TRP A 163 -6.52 -22.60 24.13
C TRP A 163 -7.15 -23.76 24.89
N GLN A 164 -7.34 -23.61 26.17
CA GLN A 164 -7.95 -24.62 27.03
C GLN A 164 -9.47 -24.59 26.85
N LEU A 165 -10.09 -25.76 26.68
CA LEU A 165 -11.50 -25.94 26.38
C LEU A 165 -12.31 -26.56 27.54
N SER A 166 -11.69 -27.36 28.42
CA SER A 166 -12.39 -28.12 29.45
C SER A 166 -11.64 -28.04 30.81
N GLY A 167 -12.35 -28.36 31.87
CA GLY A 167 -11.85 -28.28 33.24
C GLY A 167 -12.68 -27.32 34.09
N ASN A 168 -12.10 -26.83 35.18
CA ASN A 168 -12.77 -25.81 36.00
C ASN A 168 -12.83 -24.49 35.20
N LYS A 169 -14.02 -23.90 35.07
CA LYS A 169 -14.27 -22.70 34.26
C LYS A 169 -13.40 -21.51 34.63
N GLU A 170 -13.17 -21.29 35.95
CA GLU A 170 -12.35 -20.19 36.43
C GLU A 170 -10.86 -20.42 36.11
N GLN A 171 -10.40 -21.68 36.22
CA GLN A 171 -9.06 -22.07 35.80
C GLN A 171 -8.86 -21.90 34.30
N VAL A 172 -9.81 -22.34 33.49
CA VAL A 172 -9.80 -22.18 32.04
C VAL A 172 -9.72 -20.69 31.67
N PHE A 173 -10.57 -19.84 32.29
CA PHE A 173 -10.52 -18.41 32.11
C PHE A 173 -9.14 -17.83 32.45
N THR A 174 -8.60 -18.16 33.60
CA THR A 174 -7.30 -17.65 34.06
C THR A 174 -6.16 -18.13 33.18
N THR A 175 -6.17 -19.41 32.78
CA THR A 175 -5.14 -20.00 31.92
C THR A 175 -5.13 -19.31 30.55
N ASN A 176 -6.29 -19.21 29.89
CA ASN A 176 -6.40 -18.58 28.57
C ASN A 176 -6.04 -17.08 28.63
N LYS A 177 -6.45 -16.38 29.69
CA LYS A 177 -6.07 -14.99 29.91
C LYS A 177 -4.53 -14.83 30.02
N ASN A 178 -3.89 -15.64 30.84
CA ASN A 178 -2.43 -15.61 31.01
C ASN A 178 -1.69 -15.90 29.67
N ILE A 179 -2.18 -16.87 28.89
CA ILE A 179 -1.62 -17.19 27.57
C ILE A 179 -1.69 -15.97 26.65
N VAL A 180 -2.83 -15.28 26.60
CA VAL A 180 -3.02 -14.08 25.77
C VAL A 180 -2.09 -12.96 26.22
N GLU A 181 -2.01 -12.70 27.53
CA GLU A 181 -1.13 -11.66 28.10
C GLU A 181 0.35 -11.95 27.83
N LEU A 182 0.81 -13.17 28.07
CA LEU A 182 2.19 -13.58 27.81
C LEU A 182 2.54 -13.47 26.31
N THR A 183 1.66 -13.96 25.44
CA THR A 183 1.89 -13.88 23.98
C THR A 183 1.89 -12.43 23.51
N SER A 184 1.00 -11.60 24.06
CA SER A 184 0.92 -10.17 23.75
C SER A 184 2.25 -9.45 24.05
N VAL A 185 2.85 -9.74 25.20
CA VAL A 185 4.14 -9.16 25.61
C VAL A 185 5.28 -9.71 24.77
N GLN A 186 5.38 -11.04 24.64
CA GLN A 186 6.48 -11.70 23.94
C GLN A 186 6.57 -11.33 22.45
N GLN A 187 5.42 -11.24 21.78
CA GLN A 187 5.34 -10.98 20.35
C GLN A 187 4.99 -9.53 20.01
N LYS A 188 4.91 -8.64 21.00
CA LYS A 188 4.56 -7.23 20.86
C LYS A 188 3.24 -7.03 20.11
N LEU A 189 2.19 -7.68 20.61
CA LEU A 189 0.85 -7.66 20.05
C LEU A 189 -0.08 -6.75 20.88
N PRO A 190 -0.08 -5.42 20.65
CA PRO A 190 -0.90 -4.49 21.43
C PRO A 190 -2.38 -4.77 21.21
N MET A 191 -3.22 -4.58 22.25
CA MET A 191 -4.68 -4.70 22.19
C MET A 191 -5.20 -6.10 21.79
N LEU A 192 -4.39 -7.16 21.90
CA LEU A 192 -4.81 -8.53 21.55
C LEU A 192 -5.99 -9.01 22.41
N ALA A 193 -5.99 -8.72 23.71
CA ALA A 193 -7.09 -9.08 24.61
C ALA A 193 -8.40 -8.39 24.22
N GLU A 194 -8.34 -7.13 23.80
CA GLU A 194 -9.51 -6.36 23.34
C GLU A 194 -10.07 -6.92 22.03
N TYR A 195 -9.18 -7.30 21.09
CA TYR A 195 -9.59 -7.99 19.87
C TYR A 195 -10.35 -9.30 20.19
N LEU A 196 -9.91 -10.05 21.18
CA LEU A 196 -10.58 -11.27 21.66
C LEU A 196 -11.84 -10.95 22.50
N LYS A 197 -12.22 -9.67 22.64
CA LYS A 197 -13.36 -9.19 23.46
C LYS A 197 -13.28 -9.63 24.92
N MET A 198 -12.07 -9.93 25.43
CA MET A 198 -11.82 -10.49 26.77
C MET A 198 -12.62 -11.79 27.05
N ASP A 199 -13.07 -12.48 26.00
CA ASP A 199 -13.78 -13.75 26.13
C ASP A 199 -12.77 -14.92 26.15
N PHE A 200 -12.22 -15.15 27.33
CA PHE A 200 -11.24 -16.21 27.58
C PHE A 200 -11.88 -17.58 27.83
N THR A 201 -13.21 -17.66 27.79
CA THR A 201 -13.98 -18.92 27.89
C THR A 201 -14.64 -19.31 26.56
N LYS A 202 -14.30 -18.64 25.47
CA LYS A 202 -14.80 -18.98 24.14
C LYS A 202 -14.54 -20.48 23.86
N TYR A 203 -15.57 -21.18 23.43
CA TYR A 203 -15.57 -22.63 23.17
C TYR A 203 -15.47 -23.54 24.41
N TYR A 204 -15.51 -22.99 25.64
CA TYR A 204 -15.56 -23.82 26.86
C TYR A 204 -16.80 -24.75 26.85
N LYS A 205 -16.59 -26.01 27.28
CA LYS A 205 -17.63 -27.01 27.37
C LYS A 205 -17.48 -27.88 28.61
#